data_2dca8a5c3020d6db69d69803d4771e4e
#
_entry.id   2dca8a5c3020d6db69d69803d4771e4e
#
_cell.length_a   1.000
_cell.length_b   1.000
_cell.length_c   1.000
_cell.angle_alpha   90.00
_cell.angle_beta   90.00
_cell.angle_gamma   90.00
#
_symmetry.space_group_name_H-M   'P 1'
#
loop_
_entity.id
_entity.type
_entity.pdbx_description
1 polymer ?
#
loop_
_entity_poly.entity_id
_entity_poly.type
_entity_poly.pdbx_seq_one_letter_code
_entity_poly.pdbx_strand_id
1 'polypeptide(L)'
;QNYRLVKNNYFRPINEEALWQGASKGMLASLEDPYSSILAGDTYNSFMETTNGEYGGIGVVMGLDADGFIRIFNVFEGSAAEKAGIRNGDIILSVDGTDVNDLGLTGTAQAVRGENGTEVNLSIAREQKTLDFAVKRSNVSLPTVLSRMVDDHIGYIHIFTFSRHTPEEFKKQLSSLKDHGREKLIIDLRMNPGGMIDSVVNV
;
A
#
# COMPACT_ATOMS: atom_id res chain seq x y z
N GLN A 1 -10.64 -23.94 -31.73
CA GLN A 1 -11.80 -24.82 -32.02
C GLN A 1 -12.86 -24.72 -30.91
N ASN A 2 -12.53 -24.98 -29.64
CA ASN A 2 -13.46 -24.97 -28.50
C ASN A 2 -14.15 -23.62 -28.26
N TYR A 3 -13.43 -22.52 -28.39
CA TYR A 3 -14.01 -21.17 -28.29
C TYR A 3 -15.14 -20.96 -29.30
N ARG A 4 -14.93 -21.36 -30.57
CA ARG A 4 -15.98 -21.25 -31.63
C ARG A 4 -17.20 -22.12 -31.32
N LEU A 5 -16.98 -23.33 -30.78
CA LEU A 5 -18.07 -24.20 -30.39
C LEU A 5 -18.92 -23.57 -29.28
N VAL A 6 -18.30 -23.06 -28.24
CA VAL A 6 -19.01 -22.39 -27.15
C VAL A 6 -19.73 -21.14 -27.69
N LYS A 7 -19.05 -20.29 -28.44
CA LYS A 7 -19.62 -19.03 -28.98
C LYS A 7 -20.85 -19.27 -29.81
N ASN A 8 -20.86 -20.35 -30.66
CA ASN A 8 -21.90 -20.55 -31.63
C ASN A 8 -23.06 -21.47 -31.13
N ASN A 9 -22.83 -22.24 -30.06
CA ASN A 9 -23.80 -23.24 -29.61
C ASN A 9 -24.31 -23.04 -28.19
N TYR A 10 -23.74 -22.14 -27.42
CA TYR A 10 -24.23 -21.88 -26.08
C TYR A 10 -25.56 -21.11 -26.12
N PHE A 11 -26.54 -21.53 -25.32
CA PHE A 11 -27.93 -21.06 -25.39
C PHE A 11 -28.18 -19.68 -24.78
N ARG A 12 -27.20 -19.12 -24.07
CA ARG A 12 -27.26 -17.75 -23.48
C ARG A 12 -26.21 -16.83 -24.12
N PRO A 13 -26.41 -15.51 -24.06
CA PRO A 13 -25.36 -14.58 -24.42
C PRO A 13 -24.08 -14.87 -23.62
N ILE A 14 -22.95 -14.88 -24.30
CA ILE A 14 -21.65 -15.12 -23.68
C ILE A 14 -20.88 -13.82 -23.53
N ASN A 15 -20.11 -13.72 -22.45
CA ASN A 15 -19.08 -12.69 -22.30
C ASN A 15 -17.77 -13.27 -22.86
N GLU A 16 -17.38 -12.79 -24.04
CA GLU A 16 -16.18 -13.28 -24.73
C GLU A 16 -14.90 -13.03 -23.93
N GLU A 17 -14.81 -11.87 -23.26
CA GLU A 17 -13.66 -11.52 -22.42
C GLU A 17 -13.52 -12.49 -21.24
N ALA A 18 -14.62 -12.81 -20.56
CA ALA A 18 -14.62 -13.78 -19.47
C ALA A 18 -14.21 -15.18 -19.95
N LEU A 19 -14.60 -15.58 -21.19
CA LEU A 19 -14.15 -16.85 -21.78
C LEU A 19 -12.65 -16.87 -22.03
N TRP A 20 -12.07 -15.79 -22.56
CA TRP A 20 -10.63 -15.70 -22.78
C TRP A 20 -9.85 -15.71 -21.47
N GLN A 21 -10.32 -14.95 -20.47
CA GLN A 21 -9.72 -14.94 -19.13
C GLN A 21 -9.78 -16.35 -18.49
N GLY A 22 -10.92 -17.02 -18.58
CA GLY A 22 -11.08 -18.38 -18.08
C GLY A 22 -10.18 -19.40 -18.77
N ALA A 23 -10.06 -19.31 -20.11
CA ALA A 23 -9.17 -20.17 -20.89
C ALA A 23 -7.69 -19.95 -20.49
N SER A 24 -7.26 -18.70 -20.35
CA SER A 24 -5.90 -18.36 -19.94
C SER A 24 -5.58 -18.86 -18.53
N LYS A 25 -6.51 -18.68 -17.57
CA LYS A 25 -6.36 -19.22 -16.21
C LYS A 25 -6.28 -20.74 -16.21
N GLY A 26 -7.12 -21.40 -17.01
CA GLY A 26 -7.11 -22.86 -17.13
C GLY A 26 -5.80 -23.41 -17.73
N MET A 27 -5.25 -22.74 -18.74
CA MET A 27 -3.96 -23.12 -19.32
C MET A 27 -2.83 -23.01 -18.28
N LEU A 28 -2.76 -21.92 -17.49
CA LEU A 28 -1.76 -21.81 -16.45
C LEU A 28 -1.96 -22.80 -15.31
N ALA A 29 -3.19 -23.04 -14.89
CA ALA A 29 -3.48 -24.03 -13.86
C ALA A 29 -2.99 -25.44 -14.23
N SER A 30 -2.97 -25.78 -15.56
CA SER A 30 -2.48 -27.08 -16.03
C SER A 30 -0.96 -27.24 -15.96
N LEU A 31 -0.22 -26.17 -15.67
CA LEU A 31 1.23 -26.26 -15.45
C LEU A 31 1.59 -26.78 -14.05
N GLU A 32 0.62 -26.83 -13.13
CA GLU A 32 0.82 -27.22 -11.72
C GLU A 32 1.93 -26.43 -11.03
N ASP A 33 2.21 -25.22 -11.54
CA ASP A 33 3.21 -24.30 -10.97
C ASP A 33 2.53 -23.24 -10.10
N PRO A 34 2.76 -23.26 -8.76
CA PRO A 34 2.13 -22.33 -7.83
C PRO A 34 2.60 -20.88 -8.02
N TYR A 35 3.68 -20.65 -8.75
CA TYR A 35 4.25 -19.32 -8.98
C TYR A 35 3.75 -18.68 -10.30
N SER A 36 3.14 -19.46 -11.17
CA SER A 36 2.59 -18.97 -12.44
C SER A 36 1.15 -18.53 -12.26
N SER A 37 0.88 -17.23 -12.44
CA SER A 37 -0.47 -16.69 -12.35
C SER A 37 -0.71 -15.56 -13.36
N ILE A 38 -1.98 -15.38 -13.77
CA ILE A 38 -2.41 -14.19 -14.49
C ILE A 38 -2.99 -13.20 -13.50
N LEU A 39 -2.41 -12.03 -13.48
CA LEU A 39 -2.92 -10.88 -12.72
C LEU A 39 -3.75 -10.00 -13.67
N ALA A 40 -4.99 -9.68 -13.30
CA ALA A 40 -5.87 -8.82 -14.07
C ALA A 40 -6.74 -7.96 -13.14
N GLY A 41 -7.15 -6.79 -13.62
CA GLY A 41 -7.99 -5.86 -12.86
C GLY A 41 -7.35 -5.48 -11.53
N ASP A 42 -8.14 -5.51 -10.46
CA ASP A 42 -7.70 -5.07 -9.11
C ASP A 42 -6.53 -5.89 -8.56
N THR A 43 -6.44 -7.18 -8.92
CA THR A 43 -5.31 -8.04 -8.49
C THR A 43 -4.00 -7.58 -9.13
N TYR A 44 -4.02 -7.16 -10.39
CA TYR A 44 -2.84 -6.59 -11.06
C TYR A 44 -2.46 -5.25 -10.43
N ASN A 45 -3.43 -4.37 -10.19
CA ASN A 45 -3.18 -3.07 -9.55
C ASN A 45 -2.57 -3.25 -8.16
N SER A 46 -3.15 -4.10 -7.32
CA SER A 46 -2.62 -4.40 -5.98
C SER A 46 -1.21 -4.99 -6.02
N PHE A 47 -0.93 -5.86 -6.99
CA PHE A 47 0.41 -6.41 -7.19
C PHE A 47 1.40 -5.32 -7.59
N MET A 48 1.02 -4.43 -8.51
CA MET A 48 1.86 -3.31 -8.94
C MET A 48 2.09 -2.30 -7.82
N GLU A 49 1.07 -2.00 -7.01
CA GLU A 49 1.20 -1.16 -5.81
C GLU A 49 2.23 -1.75 -4.84
N THR A 50 2.10 -3.04 -4.52
CA THR A 50 3.03 -3.73 -3.62
C THR A 50 4.45 -3.75 -4.20
N THR A 51 4.59 -4.02 -5.49
CA THR A 51 5.89 -4.11 -6.17
C THR A 51 6.56 -2.74 -6.26
N ASN A 52 5.81 -1.71 -6.58
CA ASN A 52 6.35 -0.34 -6.64
C ASN A 52 6.56 0.25 -5.24
N GLY A 53 5.88 -0.26 -4.21
CA GLY A 53 5.87 0.32 -2.86
C GLY A 53 5.09 1.63 -2.78
N GLU A 54 4.21 1.87 -3.74
CA GLU A 54 3.38 3.06 -3.83
C GLU A 54 1.90 2.69 -3.78
N TYR A 55 1.13 3.42 -2.99
CA TYR A 55 -0.32 3.24 -2.86
C TYR A 55 -1.01 4.57 -3.11
N GLY A 56 -2.09 4.52 -3.88
CA GLY A 56 -2.96 5.68 -4.01
C GLY A 56 -3.71 5.94 -2.70
N GLY A 57 -3.53 7.12 -2.11
CA GLY A 57 -4.15 7.47 -0.85
C GLY A 57 -3.78 8.87 -0.36
N ILE A 58 -3.97 9.13 0.91
CA ILE A 58 -3.72 10.46 1.51
C ILE A 58 -2.45 10.55 2.37
N GLY A 59 -1.81 9.42 2.69
CA GLY A 59 -0.57 9.38 3.46
C GLY A 59 -0.76 9.44 4.97
N VAL A 60 -1.60 8.54 5.50
CA VAL A 60 -1.82 8.39 6.94
C VAL A 60 -1.70 6.93 7.38
N VAL A 61 -1.35 6.72 8.63
CA VAL A 61 -1.50 5.44 9.34
C VAL A 61 -2.69 5.57 10.26
N MET A 62 -3.68 4.71 10.10
CA MET A 62 -4.87 4.68 10.95
C MET A 62 -5.06 3.31 11.60
N GLY A 63 -5.79 3.28 12.70
CA GLY A 63 -6.12 2.06 13.41
C GLY A 63 -7.15 2.32 14.48
N LEU A 64 -7.60 1.27 15.18
CA LEU A 64 -8.48 1.39 16.33
C LEU A 64 -7.66 1.83 17.55
N ASP A 65 -8.15 2.83 18.25
CA ASP A 65 -7.62 3.21 19.56
C ASP A 65 -8.24 2.35 20.69
N ALA A 66 -7.85 2.61 21.95
CA ALA A 66 -8.35 1.87 23.10
C ALA A 66 -9.87 2.02 23.34
N ASP A 67 -10.45 3.10 22.84
CA ASP A 67 -11.89 3.40 22.94
C ASP A 67 -12.67 2.87 21.72
N GLY A 68 -11.99 2.24 20.76
CA GLY A 68 -12.59 1.66 19.56
C GLY A 68 -12.83 2.65 18.42
N PHE A 69 -12.33 3.88 18.51
CA PHE A 69 -12.41 4.87 17.42
C PHE A 69 -11.31 4.65 16.39
N ILE A 70 -11.62 4.94 15.12
CA ILE A 70 -10.64 4.95 14.05
C ILE A 70 -9.83 6.24 14.13
N ARG A 71 -8.60 6.12 14.64
CA ARG A 71 -7.69 7.24 14.90
C ARG A 71 -6.53 7.26 13.91
N ILE A 72 -6.11 8.44 13.51
CA ILE A 72 -4.89 8.68 12.75
C ILE A 72 -3.71 8.71 13.72
N PHE A 73 -2.86 7.68 13.65
CA PHE A 73 -1.67 7.56 14.50
C PHE A 73 -0.46 8.28 13.92
N ASN A 74 -0.37 8.32 12.59
CA ASN A 74 0.72 9.02 11.91
C ASN A 74 0.25 9.64 10.60
N VAL A 75 0.74 10.84 10.32
CA VAL A 75 0.61 11.54 9.03
C VAL A 75 2.01 11.65 8.45
N PHE A 76 2.18 11.16 7.22
CA PHE A 76 3.49 11.20 6.56
C PHE A 76 3.84 12.62 6.12
N GLU A 77 5.10 13.00 6.31
CA GLU A 77 5.64 14.27 5.85
C GLU A 77 5.50 14.44 4.33
N GLY A 78 5.10 15.61 3.88
CA GLY A 78 4.85 15.92 2.48
C GLY A 78 3.59 15.29 1.88
N SER A 79 2.83 14.51 2.66
CA SER A 79 1.62 13.83 2.20
C SER A 79 0.46 14.77 1.87
N ALA A 80 -0.55 14.22 1.17
CA ALA A 80 -1.79 14.94 0.89
C ALA A 80 -2.56 15.28 2.18
N ALA A 81 -2.56 14.38 3.16
CA ALA A 81 -3.20 14.60 4.45
C ALA A 81 -2.54 15.74 5.23
N GLU A 82 -1.20 15.77 5.27
CA GLU A 82 -0.47 16.86 5.93
C GLU A 82 -0.78 18.21 5.28
N LYS A 83 -0.72 18.27 3.95
CA LYS A 83 -1.03 19.50 3.18
C LYS A 83 -2.47 19.97 3.38
N ALA A 84 -3.41 19.04 3.58
CA ALA A 84 -4.80 19.36 3.91
C ALA A 84 -4.97 19.81 5.38
N GLY A 85 -3.98 19.60 6.25
CA GLY A 85 -4.04 19.99 7.66
C GLY A 85 -4.57 18.90 8.60
N ILE A 86 -4.62 17.65 8.14
CA ILE A 86 -4.88 16.47 8.98
C ILE A 86 -3.68 16.25 9.89
N ARG A 87 -3.91 15.79 11.12
CA ARG A 87 -2.90 15.66 12.17
C ARG A 87 -2.95 14.31 12.87
N ASN A 88 -1.84 13.94 13.48
CA ASN A 88 -1.80 12.83 14.41
C ASN A 88 -2.80 13.06 15.55
N GLY A 89 -3.54 12.01 15.91
CA GLY A 89 -4.57 12.06 16.95
C GLY A 89 -5.98 12.35 16.45
N ASP A 90 -6.17 12.77 15.20
CA ASP A 90 -7.49 12.96 14.61
C ASP A 90 -8.28 11.65 14.60
N ILE A 91 -9.59 11.73 14.86
CA ILE A 91 -10.52 10.60 14.79
C ILE A 91 -11.33 10.74 13.51
N ILE A 92 -11.35 9.73 12.66
CA ILE A 92 -12.17 9.73 11.45
C ILE A 92 -13.60 9.38 11.83
N LEU A 93 -14.55 10.19 11.41
CA LEU A 93 -15.98 10.00 11.65
C LEU A 93 -16.70 9.45 10.41
N SER A 94 -16.37 9.98 9.23
CA SER A 94 -16.93 9.51 7.96
C SER A 94 -15.96 9.68 6.80
N VAL A 95 -16.16 8.89 5.74
CA VAL A 95 -15.44 8.97 4.47
C VAL A 95 -16.47 9.06 3.36
N ASP A 96 -16.39 10.10 2.54
CA ASP A 96 -17.34 10.40 1.45
C ASP A 96 -18.81 10.31 1.90
N GLY A 97 -19.09 10.78 3.12
CA GLY A 97 -20.41 10.80 3.75
C GLY A 97 -20.87 9.48 4.37
N THR A 98 -20.07 8.40 4.26
CA THR A 98 -20.38 7.11 4.91
C THR A 98 -19.72 7.05 6.29
N ASP A 99 -20.51 6.74 7.33
CA ASP A 99 -20.02 6.60 8.70
C ASP A 99 -19.00 5.46 8.82
N VAL A 100 -17.92 5.71 9.56
CA VAL A 100 -16.86 4.70 9.75
C VAL A 100 -17.31 3.49 10.56
N ASN A 101 -18.38 3.61 11.36
CA ASN A 101 -18.95 2.48 12.07
C ASN A 101 -19.59 1.46 11.11
N ASP A 102 -20.14 1.92 9.98
CA ASP A 102 -20.69 1.04 8.94
C ASP A 102 -19.58 0.38 8.10
N LEU A 103 -18.48 1.10 7.89
CA LEU A 103 -17.33 0.63 7.11
C LEU A 103 -16.42 -0.31 7.89
N GLY A 104 -16.25 -0.09 9.18
CA GLY A 104 -15.19 -0.67 10.00
C GLY A 104 -13.81 -0.19 9.57
N LEU A 105 -12.76 -0.61 10.27
CA LEU A 105 -11.37 -0.18 9.98
C LEU A 105 -10.92 -0.52 8.55
N THR A 106 -11.18 -1.75 8.11
CA THR A 106 -10.78 -2.19 6.78
C THR A 106 -11.51 -1.45 5.66
N GLY A 107 -12.83 -1.27 5.79
CA GLY A 107 -13.63 -0.53 4.82
C GLY A 107 -13.25 0.96 4.79
N THR A 108 -12.99 1.57 5.94
CA THR A 108 -12.49 2.95 6.03
C THR A 108 -11.14 3.09 5.31
N ALA A 109 -10.20 2.16 5.54
CA ALA A 109 -8.91 2.19 4.88
C ALA A 109 -9.05 2.02 3.35
N GLN A 110 -9.97 1.17 2.88
CA GLN A 110 -10.26 1.02 1.45
C GLN A 110 -10.90 2.27 0.86
N ALA A 111 -11.86 2.90 1.55
CA ALA A 111 -12.51 4.13 1.10
C ALA A 111 -11.55 5.34 1.02
N VAL A 112 -10.59 5.41 1.95
CA VAL A 112 -9.55 6.46 1.94
C VAL A 112 -8.55 6.25 0.80
N ARG A 113 -8.27 4.99 0.40
CA ARG A 113 -7.46 4.68 -0.79
C ARG A 113 -8.21 5.03 -2.06
N GLY A 114 -7.49 5.07 -3.17
CA GLY A 114 -8.05 5.28 -4.50
C GLY A 114 -7.02 5.83 -5.47
N GLU A 115 -7.42 6.04 -6.70
CA GLU A 115 -6.53 6.52 -7.77
C GLU A 115 -5.91 7.88 -7.44
N ASN A 116 -4.63 8.02 -7.79
CA ASN A 116 -3.91 9.28 -7.67
C ASN A 116 -4.67 10.39 -8.44
N GLY A 117 -4.83 11.54 -7.78
CA GLY A 117 -5.50 12.69 -8.32
C GLY A 117 -7.02 12.75 -8.08
N THR A 118 -7.65 11.67 -7.61
CA THR A 118 -9.05 11.68 -7.16
C THR A 118 -9.15 12.33 -5.77
N GLU A 119 -10.35 12.78 -5.39
CA GLU A 119 -10.61 13.42 -4.10
C GLU A 119 -11.34 12.47 -3.15
N VAL A 120 -11.06 12.60 -1.87
CA VAL A 120 -11.80 11.96 -0.78
C VAL A 120 -12.19 13.00 0.26
N ASN A 121 -13.42 12.97 0.71
CA ASN A 121 -13.94 13.85 1.75
C ASN A 121 -13.93 13.13 3.09
N LEU A 122 -13.27 13.71 4.07
CA LEU A 122 -13.15 13.16 5.41
C LEU A 122 -13.81 14.11 6.41
N SER A 123 -14.71 13.59 7.24
CA SER A 123 -15.15 14.27 8.46
C SER A 123 -14.38 13.67 9.64
N ILE A 124 -13.73 14.52 10.41
CA ILE A 124 -12.89 14.11 11.53
C ILE A 124 -13.27 14.85 12.82
N ALA A 125 -13.05 14.21 13.97
CA ALA A 125 -13.12 14.86 15.27
C ALA A 125 -11.72 15.24 15.75
N ARG A 126 -11.56 16.50 16.14
CA ARG A 126 -10.37 17.08 16.78
C ARG A 126 -10.78 18.03 17.90
N GLU A 127 -10.30 17.82 19.13
CA GLU A 127 -10.56 18.74 20.25
C GLU A 127 -12.05 19.12 20.41
N GLN A 128 -12.94 18.12 20.36
CA GLN A 128 -14.42 18.27 20.45
C GLN A 128 -15.08 19.07 19.29
N LYS A 129 -14.36 19.26 18.20
CA LYS A 129 -14.89 19.88 16.97
C LYS A 129 -14.91 18.86 15.85
N THR A 130 -15.93 18.94 15.01
CA THR A 130 -15.96 18.24 13.73
C THR A 130 -15.38 19.15 12.65
N LEU A 131 -14.48 18.63 11.86
CA LEU A 131 -13.78 19.32 10.77
C LEU A 131 -13.91 18.49 9.50
N ASP A 132 -14.20 19.13 8.38
CA ASP A 132 -14.31 18.48 7.09
C ASP A 132 -13.10 18.83 6.21
N PHE A 133 -12.54 17.82 5.57
CA PHE A 133 -11.37 17.92 4.70
C PHE A 133 -11.65 17.27 3.37
N ALA A 134 -11.49 18.03 2.28
CA ALA A 134 -11.39 17.49 0.92
C ALA A 134 -9.91 17.24 0.62
N VAL A 135 -9.51 16.00 0.47
CA VAL A 135 -8.12 15.62 0.31
C VAL A 135 -7.92 14.96 -1.05
N LYS A 136 -7.04 15.55 -1.87
CA LYS A 136 -6.69 14.98 -3.16
C LYS A 136 -5.71 13.83 -2.95
N ARG A 137 -6.11 12.61 -3.33
CA ARG A 137 -5.26 11.43 -3.22
C ARG A 137 -3.96 11.61 -4.02
N SER A 138 -2.88 11.09 -3.49
CA SER A 138 -1.57 11.10 -4.13
C SER A 138 -0.93 9.72 -3.99
N ASN A 139 0.14 9.48 -4.74
CA ASN A 139 0.95 8.30 -4.48
C ASN A 139 1.61 8.46 -3.11
N VAL A 140 1.34 7.49 -2.25
CA VAL A 140 1.94 7.38 -0.91
C VAL A 140 2.99 6.28 -0.99
N SER A 141 4.26 6.64 -0.80
CA SER A 141 5.34 5.68 -0.67
C SER A 141 5.48 5.31 0.81
N LEU A 142 5.31 4.04 1.12
CA LEU A 142 5.60 3.54 2.47
C LEU A 142 7.11 3.33 2.60
N PRO A 143 7.74 3.79 3.70
CA PRO A 143 9.15 3.52 3.91
C PRO A 143 9.42 2.01 3.91
N THR A 144 10.32 1.58 3.05
CA THR A 144 10.75 0.18 2.97
C THR A 144 11.99 -0.10 3.81
N VAL A 145 12.65 0.96 4.26
CA VAL A 145 13.89 0.90 5.06
C VAL A 145 13.76 1.82 6.26
N LEU A 146 13.97 1.26 7.45
CA LEU A 146 14.12 2.03 8.69
C LEU A 146 15.49 1.81 9.29
N SER A 147 16.07 2.84 9.90
CA SER A 147 17.35 2.75 10.58
C SER A 147 17.32 3.39 11.97
N ARG A 148 18.22 2.94 12.81
CA ARG A 148 18.52 3.53 14.11
C ARG A 148 19.92 3.18 14.57
N MET A 149 20.49 3.97 15.45
CA MET A 149 21.66 3.56 16.21
C MET A 149 21.23 2.57 17.31
N VAL A 150 21.97 1.49 17.49
CA VAL A 150 21.80 0.55 18.60
C VAL A 150 22.58 1.05 19.82
N ASP A 151 23.80 1.52 19.56
CA ASP A 151 24.68 2.21 20.48
C ASP A 151 25.50 3.28 19.70
N ASP A 152 26.50 3.85 20.33
CA ASP A 152 27.31 4.92 19.72
C ASP A 152 28.12 4.46 18.47
N HIS A 153 28.27 3.16 18.24
CA HIS A 153 29.10 2.60 17.20
C HIS A 153 28.37 1.65 16.22
N ILE A 154 27.18 1.14 16.62
CA ILE A 154 26.45 0.14 15.86
C ILE A 154 25.19 0.74 15.26
N GLY A 155 25.13 0.82 13.92
CA GLY A 155 23.92 1.12 13.17
C GLY A 155 23.09 -0.14 12.91
N TYR A 156 21.77 0.02 12.90
CA TYR A 156 20.81 -1.01 12.55
C TYR A 156 19.93 -0.52 11.42
N ILE A 157 19.78 -1.35 10.38
CA ILE A 157 18.86 -1.11 9.26
C ILE A 157 17.93 -2.30 9.15
N HIS A 158 16.62 -2.04 9.10
CA HIS A 158 15.61 -3.04 8.76
C HIS A 158 15.04 -2.74 7.37
N ILE A 159 15.06 -3.74 6.49
CA ILE A 159 14.48 -3.67 5.15
C ILE A 159 13.23 -4.55 5.14
N PHE A 160 12.04 -3.95 5.02
CA PHE A 160 10.76 -4.65 5.07
C PHE A 160 10.44 -5.38 3.77
N THR A 161 10.81 -4.79 2.63
CA THR A 161 10.59 -5.34 1.29
C THR A 161 11.53 -4.64 0.30
N PHE A 162 11.73 -5.22 -0.88
CA PHE A 162 12.53 -4.62 -1.93
C PHE A 162 11.63 -4.04 -3.03
N SER A 163 11.20 -2.77 -2.85
CA SER A 163 10.49 -1.99 -3.86
C SER A 163 11.45 -1.16 -4.71
N ARG A 164 10.89 -0.43 -5.69
CA ARG A 164 11.67 0.47 -6.55
C ARG A 164 12.46 1.53 -5.76
N HIS A 165 11.94 1.98 -4.62
CA HIS A 165 12.52 3.06 -3.82
C HIS A 165 13.52 2.56 -2.76
N THR A 166 13.54 1.27 -2.47
CA THR A 166 14.40 0.66 -1.43
C THR A 166 15.87 1.00 -1.56
N PRO A 167 16.50 0.99 -2.76
CA PRO A 167 17.93 1.32 -2.88
C PRO A 167 18.25 2.76 -2.47
N GLU A 168 17.41 3.71 -2.84
CA GLU A 168 17.60 5.13 -2.48
C GLU A 168 17.35 5.35 -1.00
N GLU A 169 16.30 4.74 -0.44
CA GLU A 169 16.01 4.79 0.99
C GLU A 169 17.15 4.17 1.80
N PHE A 170 17.65 3.00 1.39
CA PHE A 170 18.78 2.34 2.05
C PHE A 170 20.01 3.24 2.06
N LYS A 171 20.36 3.81 0.92
CA LYS A 171 21.51 4.73 0.79
C LYS A 171 21.36 5.96 1.71
N LYS A 172 20.16 6.53 1.77
CA LYS A 172 19.86 7.67 2.66
C LYS A 172 20.01 7.27 4.13
N GLN A 173 19.43 6.16 4.54
CA GLN A 173 19.50 5.67 5.92
C GLN A 173 20.93 5.29 6.30
N LEU A 174 21.67 4.66 5.40
CA LEU A 174 23.06 4.28 5.60
C LEU A 174 23.96 5.52 5.79
N SER A 175 23.73 6.58 5.00
CA SER A 175 24.46 7.85 5.13
C SER A 175 24.15 8.50 6.49
N SER A 176 22.89 8.57 6.87
CA SER A 176 22.50 9.11 8.17
C SER A 176 23.17 8.40 9.35
N LEU A 177 23.22 7.06 9.32
CA LEU A 177 23.92 6.30 10.36
C LEU A 177 25.42 6.60 10.38
N LYS A 178 26.04 6.80 9.21
CA LYS A 178 27.45 7.18 9.10
C LYS A 178 27.71 8.55 9.76
N ASP A 179 26.84 9.51 9.50
CA ASP A 179 26.95 10.85 10.08
C ASP A 179 26.79 10.84 11.61
N HIS A 180 26.11 9.82 12.16
CA HIS A 180 25.97 9.56 13.60
C HIS A 180 27.08 8.69 14.19
N GLY A 181 28.17 8.42 13.44
CA GLY A 181 29.38 7.77 13.96
C GLY A 181 29.36 6.24 13.91
N ARG A 182 28.46 5.60 13.12
CA ARG A 182 28.45 4.15 13.05
C ARG A 182 29.78 3.59 12.50
N GLU A 183 30.28 2.57 13.15
CA GLU A 183 31.46 1.79 12.74
C GLU A 183 31.06 0.39 12.22
N LYS A 184 29.97 -0.16 12.75
CA LYS A 184 29.43 -1.48 12.43
C LYS A 184 27.99 -1.37 11.99
N LEU A 185 27.49 -2.33 11.22
CA LEU A 185 26.15 -2.34 10.68
C LEU A 185 25.49 -3.70 10.90
N ILE A 186 24.25 -3.68 11.36
CA ILE A 186 23.34 -4.82 11.37
C ILE A 186 22.28 -4.55 10.30
N ILE A 187 22.15 -5.47 9.35
CA ILE A 187 21.06 -5.46 8.36
C ILE A 187 20.08 -6.56 8.76
N ASP A 188 18.83 -6.17 9.00
CA ASP A 188 17.76 -7.07 9.38
C ASP A 188 16.79 -7.28 8.21
N LEU A 189 16.70 -8.53 7.75
CA LEU A 189 15.79 -8.96 6.70
C LEU A 189 14.70 -9.91 7.23
N ARG A 190 14.53 -10.01 8.53
CA ARG A 190 13.49 -10.87 9.10
C ARG A 190 12.12 -10.36 8.69
N MET A 191 11.23 -11.26 8.30
CA MET A 191 9.90 -10.99 7.76
C MET A 191 9.90 -10.25 6.41
N ASN A 192 11.04 -10.12 5.75
CA ASN A 192 11.11 -9.59 4.39
C ASN A 192 10.69 -10.68 3.39
N PRO A 193 9.60 -10.51 2.63
CA PRO A 193 9.15 -11.52 1.66
C PRO A 193 9.95 -11.49 0.34
N GLY A 194 10.92 -10.58 0.21
CA GLY A 194 11.65 -10.33 -1.04
C GLY A 194 11.14 -9.06 -1.75
N GLY A 195 11.06 -9.11 -3.08
CA GLY A 195 10.62 -7.99 -3.93
C GLY A 195 11.34 -7.96 -5.26
N MET A 196 11.61 -6.76 -5.78
CA MET A 196 12.26 -6.56 -7.07
C MET A 196 13.73 -6.97 -7.03
N ILE A 197 14.16 -7.86 -7.93
CA ILE A 197 15.55 -8.36 -8.02
C ILE A 197 16.53 -7.20 -8.24
N ASP A 198 16.19 -6.26 -9.14
CA ASP A 198 17.05 -5.09 -9.41
C ASP A 198 17.24 -4.23 -8.15
N SER A 199 16.22 -4.13 -7.29
CA SER A 199 16.35 -3.41 -6.03
C SER A 199 17.25 -4.12 -5.04
N VAL A 200 17.19 -5.45 -4.97
CA VAL A 200 18.09 -6.25 -4.13
C VAL A 200 19.55 -6.07 -4.55
N VAL A 201 19.81 -6.09 -5.87
CA VAL A 201 21.17 -5.94 -6.41
C VAL A 201 21.74 -4.54 -6.19
N ASN A 202 20.88 -3.51 -6.15
CA ASN A 202 21.29 -2.12 -5.99
C ASN A 202 21.38 -1.65 -4.52
N VAL A 203 20.98 -2.47 -3.56
CA VAL A 203 21.18 -2.25 -2.12
C VAL A 203 22.55 -2.77 -1.68
#